data_4d5da14f7c7e0d9217626df94cb2f27c
#
_entry.id   4d5da14f7c7e0d9217626df94cb2f27c
#
_cell.length_a   1.000
_cell.length_b   1.000
_cell.length_c   1.000
_cell.angle_alpha   90.00
_cell.angle_beta   90.00
_cell.angle_gamma   90.00
#
_symmetry.space_group_name_H-M   'P 1'
#
loop_
_entity.id
_entity.type
_entity.pdbx_description
1 polymer ?
#
loop_
_entity_poly.entity_id
_entity_poly.type
_entity_poly.pdbx_seq_one_letter_code
_entity_poly.pdbx_strand_id
1 'polypeptide(L)'
;GQTAIKLTESLMKMGVKILGTKAEDVDAAEDRELFDEILEKTQIPRAAGGTVFTAEEAKEVANRLGYPVLVRPSYVLGGQGMKIAFNDEEIEEFIGIINRIAQDHPILVDKYLVGKEIEVDAVCDGTDILIPGIMEHIERAGIHSGDSISVYPAQSISEVTKRKIEEYTKRLAKALHVIGMINIQFIVCGEDVYVIEVNPRSSRTVPYITKVTNVPVIDIATNIMLGKSLKEMGYSTGIAPQTNTVAIKVPVFSTEKLPQVEVSLGPEMRSTGEVLGVGQNFHEAMYKGFTAAGTTIPKAGSTILVTVREMDKENFLPIA
;
A
#
# COMPACT_ATOMS: atom_id res chain seq x y z
N GLY A 1 -7.40 13.62 -1.87
CA GLY A 1 -5.98 13.84 -2.16
C GLY A 1 -5.39 14.97 -1.33
N GLN A 2 -4.11 15.19 -1.38
CA GLN A 2 -3.35 16.14 -0.55
C GLN A 2 -3.86 17.60 -0.62
N THR A 3 -4.34 18.04 -1.78
CA THR A 3 -4.89 19.39 -1.93
C THR A 3 -6.12 19.63 -1.05
N ALA A 4 -7.01 18.64 -0.95
CA ALA A 4 -8.19 18.74 -0.09
C ALA A 4 -7.79 18.74 1.40
N ILE A 5 -6.85 17.89 1.79
CA ILE A 5 -6.33 17.81 3.17
C ILE A 5 -5.72 19.15 3.59
N LYS A 6 -4.86 19.75 2.75
CA LYS A 6 -4.24 21.07 3.02
C LYS A 6 -5.22 22.23 3.21
N LEU A 7 -6.44 22.11 2.71
CA LEU A 7 -7.48 23.13 2.90
C LEU A 7 -8.22 22.98 4.24
N THR A 8 -8.13 21.81 4.87
CA THR A 8 -8.94 21.46 6.04
C THR A 8 -8.72 22.42 7.21
N GLU A 9 -7.48 22.70 7.56
CA GLU A 9 -7.14 23.60 8.67
C GLU A 9 -7.70 25.02 8.44
N SER A 10 -7.54 25.55 7.22
CA SER A 10 -8.04 26.87 6.87
C SER A 10 -9.59 26.94 6.94
N LEU A 11 -10.26 25.88 6.47
CA LEU A 11 -11.71 25.77 6.51
C LEU A 11 -12.22 25.66 7.97
N MET A 12 -11.53 24.88 8.81
CA MET A 12 -11.87 24.78 10.23
C MET A 12 -11.73 26.13 10.96
N LYS A 13 -10.68 26.90 10.68
CA LYS A 13 -10.49 28.26 11.20
C LYS A 13 -11.62 29.22 10.78
N MET A 14 -12.24 28.97 9.64
CA MET A 14 -13.41 29.69 9.13
C MET A 14 -14.76 29.19 9.70
N GLY A 15 -14.74 28.18 10.58
CA GLY A 15 -15.94 27.60 11.19
C GLY A 15 -16.66 26.57 10.30
N VAL A 16 -16.03 26.12 9.22
CA VAL A 16 -16.62 25.09 8.35
C VAL A 16 -16.45 23.71 9.03
N LYS A 17 -17.57 22.98 9.15
CA LYS A 17 -17.55 21.61 9.67
C LYS A 17 -16.94 20.66 8.64
N ILE A 18 -15.85 20.02 8.98
CA ILE A 18 -15.25 18.95 8.18
C ILE A 18 -15.97 17.64 8.46
N LEU A 19 -16.34 16.92 7.41
CA LEU A 19 -16.94 15.59 7.48
C LEU A 19 -15.86 14.51 7.38
N GLY A 20 -16.05 13.40 8.12
CA GLY A 20 -15.11 12.29 8.15
C GLY A 20 -14.09 12.38 9.26
N THR A 21 -12.95 11.72 9.08
CA THR A 21 -11.83 11.72 10.03
C THR A 21 -11.27 13.13 10.19
N LYS A 22 -10.95 13.52 11.42
CA LYS A 22 -10.44 14.86 11.71
C LYS A 22 -9.05 15.06 11.14
N ALA A 23 -8.70 16.32 10.81
CA ALA A 23 -7.39 16.66 10.27
C ALA A 23 -6.24 16.23 11.19
N GLU A 24 -6.38 16.46 12.49
CA GLU A 24 -5.39 16.06 13.50
C GLU A 24 -5.11 14.55 13.53
N ASP A 25 -6.12 13.71 13.29
CA ASP A 25 -5.97 12.25 13.23
C ASP A 25 -5.36 11.82 11.87
N VAL A 26 -5.62 12.57 10.79
CA VAL A 26 -4.96 12.37 9.49
C VAL A 26 -3.49 12.73 9.58
N ASP A 27 -3.17 13.88 10.17
CA ASP A 27 -1.78 14.34 10.38
C ASP A 27 -1.01 13.38 11.28
N ALA A 28 -1.64 12.83 12.33
CA ALA A 28 -1.03 11.82 13.20
C ALA A 28 -0.69 10.50 12.49
N ALA A 29 -1.40 10.16 11.41
CA ALA A 29 -1.06 9.00 10.59
C ALA A 29 0.07 9.29 9.58
N GLU A 30 0.25 10.56 9.17
CA GLU A 30 1.30 10.99 8.23
C GLU A 30 2.60 11.38 8.95
N ASP A 31 2.52 11.84 10.21
CA ASP A 31 3.69 12.17 11.04
C ASP A 31 4.32 10.89 11.60
N ARG A 32 5.63 10.74 11.38
CA ARG A 32 6.36 9.53 11.77
C ARG A 32 6.35 9.28 13.27
N GLU A 33 6.62 10.30 14.07
CA GLU A 33 6.77 10.15 15.53
C GLU A 33 5.41 9.85 16.16
N LEU A 34 4.37 10.59 15.77
CA LEU A 34 3.01 10.37 16.25
C LEU A 34 2.48 8.99 15.83
N PHE A 35 2.77 8.58 14.60
CA PHE A 35 2.36 7.26 14.11
C PHE A 35 3.08 6.12 14.84
N ASP A 36 4.38 6.28 15.11
CA ASP A 36 5.15 5.33 15.91
C ASP A 36 4.57 5.15 17.31
N GLU A 37 4.19 6.26 17.99
CA GLU A 37 3.51 6.19 19.27
C GLU A 37 2.16 5.46 19.20
N ILE A 38 1.40 5.66 18.12
CA ILE A 38 0.13 4.96 17.90
C ILE A 38 0.38 3.46 17.75
N LEU A 39 1.37 3.06 16.96
CA LEU A 39 1.72 1.66 16.74
C LEU A 39 2.19 0.98 18.04
N GLU A 40 3.01 1.67 18.86
CA GLU A 40 3.43 1.17 20.16
C GLU A 40 2.23 1.00 21.11
N LYS A 41 1.39 2.01 21.26
CA LYS A 41 0.18 1.96 22.10
C LYS A 41 -0.78 0.87 21.68
N THR A 42 -0.89 0.62 20.37
CA THR A 42 -1.75 -0.42 19.80
C THR A 42 -1.08 -1.78 19.69
N GLN A 43 0.21 -1.89 20.03
CA GLN A 43 1.01 -3.12 19.93
C GLN A 43 0.97 -3.71 18.51
N ILE A 44 1.08 -2.86 17.49
CA ILE A 44 1.10 -3.27 16.08
C ILE A 44 2.54 -3.18 15.57
N PRO A 45 3.12 -4.26 15.03
CA PRO A 45 4.47 -4.27 14.52
C PRO A 45 4.65 -3.41 13.27
N ARG A 46 5.79 -2.73 13.18
CA ARG A 46 6.31 -2.08 11.99
C ARG A 46 7.75 -2.47 11.73
N ALA A 47 8.27 -2.16 10.54
CA ALA A 47 9.68 -2.32 10.27
C ALA A 47 10.52 -1.50 11.27
N ALA A 48 11.53 -2.13 11.84
CA ALA A 48 12.49 -1.42 12.69
C ALA A 48 13.24 -0.38 11.87
N GLY A 49 13.47 0.80 12.43
CA GLY A 49 14.13 1.88 11.71
C GLY A 49 14.66 2.97 12.62
N GLY A 50 15.15 4.03 12.00
CA GLY A 50 15.65 5.22 12.70
C GLY A 50 15.60 6.45 11.82
N THR A 51 15.50 7.60 12.48
CA THR A 51 15.61 8.92 11.84
C THR A 51 17.06 9.40 11.96
N VAL A 52 17.62 9.88 10.87
CA VAL A 52 19.03 10.28 10.77
C VAL A 52 19.15 11.58 9.98
N PHE A 53 20.27 12.29 10.15
CA PHE A 53 20.56 13.54 9.46
C PHE A 53 21.85 13.47 8.63
N THR A 54 22.72 12.49 8.90
CA THR A 54 24.01 12.31 8.23
C THR A 54 24.17 10.92 7.63
N ALA A 55 25.11 10.78 6.70
CA ALA A 55 25.45 9.50 6.11
C ALA A 55 26.05 8.54 7.13
N GLU A 56 26.84 9.06 8.08
CA GLU A 56 27.45 8.28 9.15
C GLU A 56 26.38 7.66 10.06
N GLU A 57 25.44 8.47 10.54
CA GLU A 57 24.30 7.99 11.34
C GLU A 57 23.48 6.94 10.58
N ALA A 58 23.28 7.15 9.27
CA ALA A 58 22.54 6.21 8.44
C ALA A 58 23.25 4.86 8.31
N LYS A 59 24.56 4.86 8.12
CA LYS A 59 25.37 3.62 8.11
C LYS A 59 25.30 2.90 9.47
N GLU A 60 25.39 3.62 10.58
CA GLU A 60 25.26 3.02 11.92
C GLU A 60 23.89 2.34 12.10
N VAL A 61 22.80 3.03 11.71
CA VAL A 61 21.45 2.45 11.77
C VAL A 61 21.34 1.25 10.84
N ALA A 62 21.82 1.34 9.58
CA ALA A 62 21.76 0.26 8.61
C ALA A 62 22.54 -0.97 9.07
N ASN A 63 23.75 -0.79 9.60
CA ASN A 63 24.56 -1.88 10.14
C ASN A 63 23.92 -2.56 11.37
N ARG A 64 23.26 -1.79 12.24
CA ARG A 64 22.51 -2.33 13.37
C ARG A 64 21.29 -3.14 12.92
N LEU A 65 20.56 -2.68 11.89
CA LEU A 65 19.38 -3.35 11.34
C LEU A 65 19.76 -4.56 10.46
N GLY A 66 20.96 -4.54 9.90
CA GLY A 66 21.40 -5.46 8.84
C GLY A 66 20.80 -5.10 7.48
N TYR A 67 21.61 -5.21 6.43
CA TYR A 67 21.19 -4.97 5.05
C TYR A 67 20.23 -6.07 4.53
N PRO A 68 19.37 -5.79 3.54
CA PRO A 68 19.12 -4.47 2.96
C PRO A 68 18.27 -3.57 3.86
N VAL A 69 18.38 -2.25 3.62
CA VAL A 69 17.56 -1.22 4.27
C VAL A 69 16.90 -0.31 3.25
N LEU A 70 15.76 0.27 3.63
CA LEU A 70 15.05 1.27 2.85
C LEU A 70 15.44 2.66 3.35
N VAL A 71 15.95 3.50 2.46
CA VAL A 71 16.33 4.90 2.74
C VAL A 71 15.34 5.82 2.06
N ARG A 72 14.79 6.77 2.80
CA ARG A 72 13.82 7.73 2.26
C ARG A 72 13.87 9.08 2.98
N PRO A 73 13.61 10.20 2.31
CA PRO A 73 13.35 11.47 2.99
C PRO A 73 12.11 11.37 3.88
N SER A 74 12.06 12.10 4.99
CA SER A 74 10.92 12.05 5.93
C SER A 74 9.63 12.65 5.37
N TYR A 75 9.76 13.59 4.44
CA TYR A 75 8.64 14.32 3.85
C TYR A 75 8.58 14.11 2.34
N VAL A 76 8.13 12.93 1.91
CA VAL A 76 7.91 12.67 0.47
C VAL A 76 6.56 12.04 0.22
N LEU A 77 5.94 12.46 -0.89
CA LEU A 77 4.69 11.91 -1.37
C LEU A 77 4.96 10.90 -2.49
N GLY A 78 4.25 9.78 -2.47
CA GLY A 78 4.30 8.80 -3.54
C GLY A 78 5.65 8.11 -3.70
N GLY A 79 6.43 7.94 -2.63
CA GLY A 79 7.69 7.20 -2.65
C GLY A 79 8.86 7.88 -3.36
N GLN A 80 8.73 9.16 -3.70
CA GLN A 80 9.78 9.91 -4.39
C GLN A 80 11.09 9.94 -3.56
N GLY A 81 12.21 9.63 -4.20
CA GLY A 81 13.52 9.59 -3.54
C GLY A 81 13.76 8.41 -2.60
N MET A 82 12.85 7.44 -2.54
CA MET A 82 13.07 6.19 -1.79
C MET A 82 14.01 5.25 -2.54
N LYS A 83 14.95 4.64 -1.83
CA LYS A 83 15.92 3.68 -2.37
C LYS A 83 16.15 2.53 -1.41
N ILE A 84 16.40 1.34 -1.97
CA ILE A 84 16.83 0.17 -1.19
C ILE A 84 18.36 0.11 -1.30
N ALA A 85 19.03 0.16 -0.14
CA ALA A 85 20.47 0.07 -0.04
C ALA A 85 20.90 -1.31 0.48
N PHE A 86 21.95 -1.86 -0.12
CA PHE A 86 22.48 -3.17 0.17
C PHE A 86 23.86 -3.14 0.89
N ASN A 87 24.46 -1.96 0.95
CA ASN A 87 25.79 -1.72 1.56
C ASN A 87 25.97 -0.25 1.94
N ASP A 88 27.10 0.05 2.61
CA ASP A 88 27.43 1.39 3.11
C ASP A 88 27.68 2.39 1.96
N GLU A 89 28.25 1.93 0.85
CA GLU A 89 28.55 2.77 -0.32
C GLU A 89 27.27 3.30 -0.95
N GLU A 90 26.24 2.46 -1.08
CA GLU A 90 24.93 2.86 -1.59
C GLU A 90 24.21 3.82 -0.65
N ILE A 91 24.34 3.66 0.68
CA ILE A 91 23.83 4.61 1.68
C ILE A 91 24.44 5.99 1.44
N GLU A 92 25.75 6.07 1.30
CA GLU A 92 26.48 7.32 1.10
C GLU A 92 26.04 8.03 -0.18
N GLU A 93 25.92 7.28 -1.27
CA GLU A 93 25.43 7.80 -2.56
C GLU A 93 23.99 8.34 -2.42
N PHE A 94 23.08 7.56 -1.83
CA PHE A 94 21.67 7.93 -1.72
C PHE A 94 21.44 9.14 -0.83
N ILE A 95 22.15 9.23 0.29
CA ILE A 95 22.08 10.41 1.17
C ILE A 95 22.66 11.64 0.47
N GLY A 96 23.73 11.47 -0.30
CA GLY A 96 24.25 12.54 -1.13
C GLY A 96 23.26 13.07 -2.16
N ILE A 97 22.42 12.20 -2.74
CA ILE A 97 21.33 12.59 -3.65
C ILE A 97 20.20 13.30 -2.88
N ILE A 98 19.75 12.73 -1.76
CA ILE A 98 18.68 13.31 -0.93
C ILE A 98 19.05 14.71 -0.46
N ASN A 99 20.27 14.90 0.05
CA ASN A 99 20.75 16.19 0.57
C ASN A 99 20.85 17.28 -0.50
N ARG A 100 20.98 16.92 -1.79
CA ARG A 100 20.91 17.91 -2.89
C ARG A 100 19.49 18.40 -3.15
N ILE A 101 18.49 17.59 -2.80
CA ILE A 101 17.08 17.87 -3.09
C ILE A 101 16.39 18.50 -1.86
N ALA A 102 16.75 18.08 -0.66
CA ALA A 102 16.10 18.45 0.59
C ALA A 102 17.13 18.60 1.72
N GLN A 103 17.85 19.72 1.76
CA GLN A 103 19.03 20.01 2.61
C GLN A 103 18.56 20.06 4.04
N ASP A 104 17.78 20.06 4.73
CA ASP A 104 17.51 20.20 6.18
C ASP A 104 16.39 19.27 6.70
N HIS A 105 16.07 18.23 5.93
CA HIS A 105 15.03 17.29 6.33
C HIS A 105 15.63 15.99 6.88
N PRO A 106 15.06 15.42 7.93
CA PRO A 106 15.49 14.13 8.42
C PRO A 106 15.28 13.03 7.36
N ILE A 107 16.16 12.05 7.39
CA ILE A 107 16.14 10.87 6.52
C ILE A 107 15.75 9.68 7.37
N LEU A 108 14.91 8.82 6.83
CA LEU A 108 14.48 7.58 7.48
C LEU A 108 15.26 6.40 6.89
N VAL A 109 15.77 5.56 7.78
CA VAL A 109 16.42 4.30 7.44
C VAL A 109 15.64 3.20 8.12
N ASP A 110 14.94 2.40 7.35
CA ASP A 110 14.09 1.32 7.85
C ASP A 110 14.62 -0.02 7.36
N LYS A 111 14.47 -1.09 8.16
CA LYS A 111 14.74 -2.46 7.71
C LYS A 111 13.87 -2.78 6.51
N TYR A 112 14.49 -3.17 5.40
CA TYR A 112 13.75 -3.68 4.25
C TYR A 112 13.21 -5.08 4.55
N LEU A 113 11.89 -5.20 4.59
CA LEU A 113 11.21 -6.45 4.83
C LEU A 113 10.94 -7.17 3.49
N VAL A 114 11.32 -8.43 3.42
CA VAL A 114 11.03 -9.28 2.27
C VAL A 114 9.77 -10.08 2.57
N GLY A 115 8.67 -9.74 1.91
CA GLY A 115 7.39 -10.36 2.18
C GLY A 115 6.35 -10.04 1.10
N LYS A 116 5.11 -10.41 1.37
CA LYS A 116 3.94 -10.11 0.54
C LYS A 116 3.32 -8.81 1.00
N GLU A 117 3.12 -7.88 0.11
CA GLU A 117 2.34 -6.68 0.42
C GLU A 117 0.86 -6.97 0.33
N ILE A 118 0.15 -6.51 1.32
CA ILE A 118 -1.30 -6.67 1.48
C ILE A 118 -1.92 -5.29 1.65
N GLU A 119 -2.99 -5.04 0.95
CA GLU A 119 -3.72 -3.78 1.03
C GLU A 119 -5.16 -4.00 1.48
N VAL A 120 -5.61 -3.15 2.39
CA VAL A 120 -6.97 -3.16 2.94
C VAL A 120 -7.57 -1.77 2.82
N ASP A 121 -8.71 -1.68 2.16
CA ASP A 121 -9.62 -0.55 2.29
C ASP A 121 -10.76 -0.93 3.22
N ALA A 122 -11.04 -0.09 4.20
CA ALA A 122 -12.11 -0.32 5.15
C ALA A 122 -12.95 0.94 5.39
N VAL A 123 -14.15 0.77 5.92
CA VAL A 123 -15.01 1.85 6.40
C VAL A 123 -15.28 1.68 7.88
N CYS A 124 -15.23 2.77 8.63
CA CYS A 124 -15.39 2.79 10.08
C CYS A 124 -16.37 3.90 10.49
N ASP A 125 -17.30 3.58 11.40
CA ASP A 125 -18.27 4.53 11.96
C ASP A 125 -17.85 5.08 13.34
N GLY A 126 -16.60 4.82 13.75
CA GLY A 126 -16.04 5.14 15.07
C GLY A 126 -16.19 4.01 16.10
N THR A 127 -17.02 3.02 15.82
CA THR A 127 -17.28 1.86 16.70
C THR A 127 -17.02 0.54 15.98
N ASP A 128 -17.72 0.37 14.86
CA ASP A 128 -17.64 -0.82 14.01
C ASP A 128 -16.83 -0.54 12.75
N ILE A 129 -16.24 -1.58 12.17
CA ILE A 129 -15.47 -1.51 10.95
C ILE A 129 -15.89 -2.60 9.97
N LEU A 130 -16.07 -2.24 8.71
CA LEU A 130 -16.31 -3.17 7.61
C LEU A 130 -15.09 -3.19 6.68
N ILE A 131 -14.54 -4.36 6.47
CA ILE A 131 -13.47 -4.64 5.50
C ILE A 131 -14.10 -5.36 4.31
N PRO A 132 -14.31 -4.69 3.17
CA PRO A 132 -14.91 -5.31 1.99
C PRO A 132 -14.13 -6.50 1.46
N GLY A 133 -12.81 -6.45 1.58
CA GLY A 133 -11.91 -7.54 1.19
C GLY A 133 -10.46 -7.21 1.43
N ILE A 134 -9.62 -8.25 1.37
CA ILE A 134 -8.17 -8.16 1.50
C ILE A 134 -7.55 -8.39 0.13
N MET A 135 -6.74 -7.45 -0.31
CA MET A 135 -6.01 -7.48 -1.60
C MET A 135 -4.55 -7.88 -1.36
N GLU A 136 -3.98 -8.65 -2.27
CA GLU A 136 -2.58 -9.05 -2.25
C GLU A 136 -1.86 -8.52 -3.48
N HIS A 137 -0.66 -7.95 -3.32
CA HIS A 137 0.19 -7.53 -4.43
C HIS A 137 0.99 -8.72 -4.96
N ILE A 138 1.08 -8.80 -6.30
CA ILE A 138 1.83 -9.87 -6.98
C ILE A 138 3.32 -9.55 -6.99
N GLU A 139 3.68 -8.29 -7.15
CA GLU A 139 5.06 -7.82 -7.16
C GLU A 139 5.69 -7.97 -5.77
N ARG A 140 7.02 -7.92 -5.77
CA ARG A 140 7.79 -7.88 -4.52
C ARG A 140 7.50 -6.60 -3.73
N ALA A 141 7.70 -6.65 -2.44
CA ALA A 141 7.65 -5.49 -1.56
C ALA A 141 8.60 -4.36 -2.02
N GLY A 142 8.18 -3.12 -1.80
CA GLY A 142 8.92 -1.92 -2.18
C GLY A 142 8.57 -1.38 -3.57
N ILE A 143 7.54 -1.91 -4.23
CA ILE A 143 6.93 -1.32 -5.42
C ILE A 143 5.68 -0.56 -4.99
N HIS A 144 5.51 0.65 -5.52
CA HIS A 144 4.35 1.48 -5.17
C HIS A 144 3.03 0.75 -5.46
N SER A 145 2.06 0.81 -4.53
CA SER A 145 0.78 0.09 -4.64
C SER A 145 0.00 0.40 -5.91
N GLY A 146 0.10 1.64 -6.42
CA GLY A 146 -0.48 2.04 -7.70
C GLY A 146 0.11 1.32 -8.91
N ASP A 147 1.38 0.90 -8.82
CA ASP A 147 2.14 0.24 -9.88
C ASP A 147 2.11 -1.28 -9.75
N SER A 148 1.60 -1.80 -8.65
CA SER A 148 1.51 -3.24 -8.40
C SER A 148 0.21 -3.82 -8.96
N ILE A 149 0.31 -5.05 -9.43
CA ILE A 149 -0.85 -5.89 -9.73
C ILE A 149 -1.44 -6.33 -8.41
N SER A 150 -2.72 -6.04 -8.16
CA SER A 150 -3.42 -6.45 -6.95
C SER A 150 -4.46 -7.51 -7.25
N VAL A 151 -4.45 -8.60 -6.50
CA VAL A 151 -5.43 -9.68 -6.60
C VAL A 151 -6.40 -9.66 -5.43
N TYR A 152 -7.68 -9.84 -5.72
CA TYR A 152 -8.75 -10.07 -4.75
C TYR A 152 -9.51 -11.36 -5.09
N PRO A 153 -9.83 -12.19 -4.10
CA PRO A 153 -9.31 -12.18 -2.73
C PRO A 153 -7.82 -12.52 -2.68
N ALA A 154 -7.15 -12.18 -1.57
CA ALA A 154 -5.76 -12.55 -1.34
C ALA A 154 -5.57 -14.06 -1.45
N GLN A 155 -4.52 -14.50 -2.17
CA GLN A 155 -4.33 -15.89 -2.59
C GLN A 155 -3.39 -16.70 -1.71
N SER A 156 -2.38 -16.03 -1.10
CA SER A 156 -1.26 -16.73 -0.47
C SER A 156 -1.18 -16.55 1.05
N ILE A 157 -2.08 -15.81 1.68
CA ILE A 157 -2.07 -15.58 3.13
C ILE A 157 -3.00 -16.55 3.86
N SER A 158 -2.57 -16.99 5.04
CA SER A 158 -3.33 -17.91 5.89
C SER A 158 -4.54 -17.23 6.56
N GLU A 159 -5.49 -18.02 7.05
CA GLU A 159 -6.62 -17.50 7.85
C GLU A 159 -6.15 -16.86 9.17
N VAL A 160 -5.01 -17.31 9.71
CA VAL A 160 -4.39 -16.69 10.90
C VAL A 160 -3.91 -15.29 10.56
N THR A 161 -3.23 -15.13 9.43
CA THR A 161 -2.78 -13.84 8.92
C THR A 161 -3.94 -12.90 8.62
N LYS A 162 -5.02 -13.37 7.99
CA LYS A 162 -6.23 -12.57 7.75
C LYS A 162 -6.85 -12.03 9.03
N ARG A 163 -6.91 -12.86 10.09
CA ARG A 163 -7.41 -12.43 11.40
C ARG A 163 -6.51 -11.37 12.05
N LYS A 164 -5.19 -11.50 11.94
CA LYS A 164 -4.25 -10.47 12.42
C LYS A 164 -4.46 -9.15 11.68
N ILE A 165 -4.58 -9.19 10.35
CA ILE A 165 -4.86 -8.00 9.52
C ILE A 165 -6.17 -7.35 9.93
N GLU A 166 -7.25 -8.12 10.12
CA GLU A 166 -8.54 -7.62 10.61
C GLU A 166 -8.39 -6.94 11.97
N GLU A 167 -7.71 -7.58 12.91
CA GLU A 167 -7.51 -7.06 14.26
C GLU A 167 -6.68 -5.76 14.25
N TYR A 168 -5.58 -5.73 13.47
CA TYR A 168 -4.75 -4.54 13.34
C TYR A 168 -5.51 -3.39 12.68
N THR A 169 -6.31 -3.68 11.66
CA THR A 169 -7.18 -2.70 11.01
C THR A 169 -8.17 -2.09 12.01
N LYS A 170 -8.80 -2.90 12.87
CA LYS A 170 -9.71 -2.44 13.93
C LYS A 170 -8.99 -1.54 14.95
N ARG A 171 -7.81 -1.95 15.42
CA ARG A 171 -7.04 -1.17 16.41
C ARG A 171 -6.61 0.18 15.84
N LEU A 172 -6.11 0.20 14.61
CA LEU A 172 -5.67 1.43 13.93
C LEU A 172 -6.84 2.38 13.67
N ALA A 173 -7.95 1.87 13.13
CA ALA A 173 -9.14 2.69 12.88
C ALA A 173 -9.67 3.34 14.17
N LYS A 174 -9.63 2.59 15.29
CA LYS A 174 -10.03 3.10 16.60
C LYS A 174 -9.03 4.12 17.15
N ALA A 175 -7.74 3.86 17.07
CA ALA A 175 -6.69 4.73 17.59
C ALA A 175 -6.59 6.06 16.82
N LEU A 176 -6.91 6.05 15.53
CA LEU A 176 -6.98 7.21 14.65
C LEU A 176 -8.39 7.82 14.55
N HIS A 177 -9.31 7.46 15.43
CA HIS A 177 -10.70 7.96 15.48
C HIS A 177 -11.37 8.06 14.10
N VAL A 178 -11.15 7.05 13.26
CA VAL A 178 -11.58 7.05 11.86
C VAL A 178 -13.08 7.13 11.73
N ILE A 179 -13.57 8.09 10.95
CA ILE A 179 -14.96 8.23 10.53
C ILE A 179 -14.98 8.24 8.99
N GLY A 180 -15.53 7.21 8.38
CA GLY A 180 -15.52 7.02 6.95
C GLY A 180 -14.47 6.00 6.53
N MET A 181 -13.55 6.35 5.64
CA MET A 181 -12.61 5.42 5.01
C MET A 181 -11.24 5.41 5.64
N ILE A 182 -10.61 4.25 5.62
CA ILE A 182 -9.20 4.04 5.95
C ILE A 182 -8.58 3.04 4.96
N ASN A 183 -7.39 3.35 4.47
CA ASN A 183 -6.57 2.45 3.69
C ASN A 183 -5.33 2.09 4.49
N ILE A 184 -4.99 0.81 4.54
CA ILE A 184 -3.82 0.31 5.27
C ILE A 184 -3.03 -0.63 4.37
N GLN A 185 -1.73 -0.41 4.32
CA GLN A 185 -0.78 -1.31 3.67
C GLN A 185 0.01 -2.07 4.71
N PHE A 186 0.04 -3.38 4.54
CA PHE A 186 0.76 -4.32 5.38
C PHE A 186 1.82 -5.07 4.56
N ILE A 187 2.84 -5.58 5.24
CA ILE A 187 3.72 -6.60 4.69
C ILE A 187 3.67 -7.85 5.55
N VAL A 188 3.52 -9.00 4.92
CA VAL A 188 3.45 -10.31 5.56
C VAL A 188 4.73 -11.07 5.31
N CYS A 189 5.45 -11.38 6.38
CA CYS A 189 6.69 -12.16 6.37
C CYS A 189 6.45 -13.46 7.12
N GLY A 190 6.16 -14.55 6.39
CA GLY A 190 5.65 -15.78 7.00
C GLY A 190 4.27 -15.55 7.65
N GLU A 191 4.16 -15.70 8.97
CA GLU A 191 2.94 -15.42 9.74
C GLU A 191 2.98 -14.06 10.45
N ASP A 192 4.08 -13.30 10.31
CA ASP A 192 4.21 -11.98 10.92
C ASP A 192 3.67 -10.90 9.98
N VAL A 193 2.91 -9.98 10.56
CA VAL A 193 2.24 -8.88 9.86
C VAL A 193 2.79 -7.56 10.39
N TYR A 194 3.30 -6.74 9.49
CA TYR A 194 3.83 -5.41 9.79
C TYR A 194 3.04 -4.35 9.04
N VAL A 195 2.82 -3.21 9.68
CA VAL A 195 2.23 -2.04 9.00
C VAL A 195 3.31 -1.29 8.24
N ILE A 196 3.02 -0.92 7.00
CA ILE A 196 3.86 -0.06 6.16
C ILE A 196 3.34 1.37 6.21
N GLU A 197 2.05 1.54 5.94
CA GLU A 197 1.42 2.85 5.77
C GLU A 197 -0.06 2.80 6.15
N VAL A 198 -0.56 3.89 6.72
CA VAL A 198 -1.97 4.09 7.01
C VAL A 198 -2.42 5.43 6.46
N ASN A 199 -3.53 5.40 5.74
CA ASN A 199 -4.17 6.56 5.15
C ASN A 199 -5.62 6.64 5.64
N PRO A 200 -5.96 7.46 6.66
CA PRO A 200 -7.34 7.58 7.16
C PRO A 200 -8.21 8.45 6.20
N ARG A 201 -8.25 8.05 4.98
CA ARG A 201 -8.96 8.66 3.85
C ARG A 201 -9.20 7.62 2.75
N SER A 202 -9.94 8.00 1.69
CA SER A 202 -10.09 7.13 0.52
C SER A 202 -8.76 6.89 -0.22
N SER A 203 -8.63 5.71 -0.78
CA SER A 203 -7.52 5.26 -1.61
C SER A 203 -7.90 5.19 -3.09
N ARG A 204 -6.92 4.91 -3.94
CA ARG A 204 -7.15 4.64 -5.37
C ARG A 204 -7.78 3.28 -5.63
N THR A 205 -7.61 2.33 -4.73
CA THR A 205 -8.15 0.97 -4.84
C THR A 205 -9.64 0.88 -4.49
N VAL A 206 -10.25 1.93 -3.92
CA VAL A 206 -11.68 1.96 -3.57
C VAL A 206 -12.60 1.66 -4.76
N PRO A 207 -12.44 2.23 -5.96
CA PRO A 207 -13.26 1.86 -7.11
C PRO A 207 -13.13 0.38 -7.49
N TYR A 208 -11.91 -0.17 -7.39
CA TYR A 208 -11.63 -1.56 -7.63
C TYR A 208 -12.32 -2.46 -6.61
N ILE A 209 -12.06 -2.27 -5.32
CA ILE A 209 -12.61 -3.14 -4.27
C ILE A 209 -14.15 -3.05 -4.21
N THR A 210 -14.72 -1.86 -4.39
CA THR A 210 -16.19 -1.68 -4.50
C THR A 210 -16.78 -2.55 -5.62
N LYS A 211 -16.15 -2.54 -6.80
CA LYS A 211 -16.64 -3.25 -7.96
C LYS A 211 -16.56 -4.77 -7.82
N VAL A 212 -15.46 -5.28 -7.25
CA VAL A 212 -15.20 -6.73 -7.18
C VAL A 212 -15.88 -7.40 -6.00
N THR A 213 -16.19 -6.66 -4.93
CA THR A 213 -16.88 -7.18 -3.74
C THR A 213 -18.38 -6.94 -3.75
N ASN A 214 -18.87 -6.05 -4.63
CA ASN A 214 -20.24 -5.53 -4.62
C ASN A 214 -20.63 -4.79 -3.32
N VAL A 215 -19.65 -4.39 -2.51
CA VAL A 215 -19.86 -3.56 -1.33
C VAL A 215 -19.79 -2.09 -1.75
N PRO A 216 -20.86 -1.29 -1.61
CA PRO A 216 -20.89 0.10 -2.07
C PRO A 216 -20.12 1.00 -1.08
N VAL A 217 -18.81 0.88 -1.05
CA VAL A 217 -17.90 1.49 -0.06
C VAL A 217 -18.09 3.01 0.05
N ILE A 218 -18.24 3.70 -1.08
CA ILE A 218 -18.41 5.16 -1.11
C ILE A 218 -19.75 5.57 -0.48
N ASP A 219 -20.83 4.87 -0.81
CA ASP A 219 -22.15 5.17 -0.25
C ASP A 219 -22.19 4.92 1.25
N ILE A 220 -21.57 3.81 1.70
CA ILE A 220 -21.46 3.48 3.12
C ILE A 220 -20.66 4.56 3.84
N ALA A 221 -19.49 4.93 3.35
CA ALA A 221 -18.63 5.95 3.94
C ALA A 221 -19.34 7.31 4.01
N THR A 222 -20.04 7.70 2.95
CA THR A 222 -20.82 8.94 2.91
C THR A 222 -21.91 8.97 3.98
N ASN A 223 -22.67 7.87 4.11
CA ASN A 223 -23.71 7.75 5.14
C ASN A 223 -23.12 7.77 6.56
N ILE A 224 -21.96 7.16 6.78
CA ILE A 224 -21.23 7.23 8.05
C ILE A 224 -20.85 8.68 8.37
N MET A 225 -20.27 9.41 7.42
CA MET A 225 -19.90 10.81 7.59
C MET A 225 -21.13 11.71 7.88
N LEU A 226 -22.32 11.29 7.45
CA LEU A 226 -23.60 11.94 7.74
C LEU A 226 -24.23 11.46 9.06
N GLY A 227 -23.57 10.57 9.80
CA GLY A 227 -23.95 10.17 11.15
C GLY A 227 -24.69 8.83 11.27
N LYS A 228 -24.80 8.03 10.19
CA LYS A 228 -25.35 6.68 10.29
C LYS A 228 -24.28 5.68 10.73
N SER A 229 -24.68 4.67 11.49
CA SER A 229 -23.80 3.54 11.83
C SER A 229 -23.87 2.42 10.78
N LEU A 230 -22.83 1.58 10.73
CA LEU A 230 -22.81 0.38 9.91
C LEU A 230 -24.00 -0.55 10.24
N LYS A 231 -24.32 -0.68 11.52
CA LYS A 231 -25.42 -1.49 12.01
C LYS A 231 -26.79 -1.02 11.52
N GLU A 232 -27.04 0.31 11.54
CA GLU A 232 -28.28 0.90 10.99
C GLU A 232 -28.43 0.65 9.50
N MET A 233 -27.33 0.55 8.77
CA MET A 233 -27.31 0.23 7.33
C MET A 233 -27.34 -1.27 7.03
N GLY A 234 -27.37 -2.15 8.07
CA GLY A 234 -27.47 -3.59 7.93
C GLY A 234 -26.13 -4.28 7.69
N TYR A 235 -24.99 -3.62 7.93
CA TYR A 235 -23.67 -4.22 7.79
C TYR A 235 -23.14 -4.78 9.12
N SER A 236 -22.43 -5.92 9.01
CA SER A 236 -21.72 -6.52 10.13
C SER A 236 -20.30 -5.96 10.22
N THR A 237 -19.73 -5.95 11.43
CA THR A 237 -18.31 -5.63 11.64
C THR A 237 -17.40 -6.76 11.16
N GLY A 238 -16.21 -6.42 10.67
CA GLY A 238 -15.17 -7.35 10.24
C GLY A 238 -15.07 -7.51 8.74
N ILE A 239 -14.47 -8.63 8.30
CA ILE A 239 -14.28 -8.92 6.88
C ILE A 239 -15.60 -9.39 6.26
N ALA A 240 -16.00 -8.74 5.16
CA ALA A 240 -17.20 -9.14 4.41
C ALA A 240 -17.01 -10.54 3.77
N PRO A 241 -18.10 -11.26 3.50
CA PRO A 241 -18.04 -12.53 2.77
C PRO A 241 -17.34 -12.35 1.42
N GLN A 242 -16.42 -13.26 1.11
CA GLN A 242 -15.70 -13.24 -0.16
C GLN A 242 -16.59 -13.64 -1.34
N THR A 243 -16.31 -13.09 -2.51
CA THR A 243 -16.94 -13.52 -3.77
C THR A 243 -16.31 -14.83 -4.28
N ASN A 244 -17.05 -15.53 -5.12
CA ASN A 244 -16.57 -16.79 -5.75
C ASN A 244 -15.67 -16.53 -6.98
N THR A 245 -15.43 -15.27 -7.33
CA THR A 245 -14.60 -14.88 -8.47
C THR A 245 -13.28 -14.30 -7.99
N VAL A 246 -12.25 -14.45 -8.81
CA VAL A 246 -10.96 -13.77 -8.63
C VAL A 246 -10.95 -12.54 -9.53
N ALA A 247 -10.50 -11.44 -8.96
CA ALA A 247 -10.35 -10.18 -9.67
C ALA A 247 -8.92 -9.67 -9.55
N ILE A 248 -8.41 -9.06 -10.61
CA ILE A 248 -7.05 -8.55 -10.69
C ILE A 248 -7.08 -7.13 -11.22
N LYS A 249 -6.48 -6.21 -10.48
CA LYS A 249 -6.14 -4.87 -10.93
C LYS A 249 -4.78 -4.94 -11.61
N VAL A 250 -4.69 -4.49 -12.85
CA VAL A 250 -3.43 -4.38 -13.60
C VAL A 250 -3.16 -2.90 -13.87
N PRO A 251 -2.00 -2.36 -13.46
CA PRO A 251 -1.63 -0.98 -13.75
C PRO A 251 -1.38 -0.78 -15.26
N VAL A 252 -1.62 0.45 -15.72
CA VAL A 252 -1.34 0.87 -17.09
C VAL A 252 -0.28 1.97 -17.07
N PHE A 253 0.73 1.83 -17.91
CA PHE A 253 1.86 2.75 -18.03
C PHE A 253 1.84 3.44 -19.40
N SER A 254 2.09 4.74 -19.43
CA SER A 254 2.21 5.51 -20.68
C SER A 254 3.64 5.60 -21.20
N THR A 255 4.51 4.66 -20.82
CA THR A 255 5.93 4.64 -21.16
C THR A 255 6.19 4.52 -22.66
N GLU A 256 5.29 3.90 -23.42
CA GLU A 256 5.36 3.85 -24.88
C GLU A 256 5.39 5.22 -25.56
N LYS A 257 4.85 6.25 -24.89
CA LYS A 257 4.84 7.64 -25.36
C LYS A 257 6.07 8.43 -24.90
N LEU A 258 6.90 7.85 -24.05
CA LEU A 258 8.06 8.48 -23.40
C LEU A 258 9.28 7.56 -23.50
N PRO A 259 9.91 7.42 -24.69
CA PRO A 259 10.89 6.37 -24.98
C PRO A 259 12.21 6.46 -24.20
N GLN A 260 12.42 7.51 -23.41
CA GLN A 260 13.62 7.69 -22.59
C GLN A 260 13.36 7.52 -21.09
N VAL A 261 12.16 7.04 -20.69
CA VAL A 261 11.83 6.86 -19.27
C VAL A 261 12.28 5.48 -18.80
N GLU A 262 12.94 5.46 -17.65
CA GLU A 262 13.27 4.24 -16.92
C GLU A 262 11.97 3.47 -16.59
N VAL A 263 11.91 2.20 -16.99
CA VAL A 263 10.73 1.36 -16.83
C VAL A 263 10.76 0.49 -15.57
N SER A 264 11.86 0.50 -14.84
CA SER A 264 11.98 -0.28 -13.59
C SER A 264 10.98 0.22 -12.55
N LEU A 265 10.22 -0.71 -11.97
CA LEU A 265 9.29 -0.41 -10.90
C LEU A 265 10.01 -0.28 -9.56
N GLY A 266 9.54 0.64 -8.73
CA GLY A 266 10.10 0.93 -7.43
C GLY A 266 9.07 1.63 -6.53
N PRO A 267 9.54 2.27 -5.44
CA PRO A 267 8.66 2.96 -4.51
C PRO A 267 7.91 4.17 -5.09
N GLU A 268 8.45 4.77 -6.15
CA GLU A 268 7.82 5.92 -6.82
C GLU A 268 6.76 5.47 -7.82
N MET A 269 5.57 6.08 -7.75
CA MET A 269 4.45 5.76 -8.63
C MET A 269 4.69 6.28 -10.06
N ARG A 270 4.51 5.38 -11.06
CA ARG A 270 4.70 5.65 -12.49
C ARG A 270 3.47 5.34 -13.35
N SER A 271 2.53 4.55 -12.84
CA SER A 271 1.31 4.20 -13.55
C SER A 271 0.42 5.42 -13.80
N THR A 272 -0.26 5.41 -14.93
CA THR A 272 -1.18 6.49 -15.36
C THR A 272 -2.65 6.07 -15.37
N GLY A 273 -2.92 4.78 -15.15
CA GLY A 273 -4.25 4.20 -15.10
C GLY A 273 -4.20 2.76 -14.61
N GLU A 274 -5.36 2.14 -14.59
CA GLU A 274 -5.51 0.75 -14.20
C GLU A 274 -6.68 0.09 -14.94
N VAL A 275 -6.62 -1.22 -15.11
CA VAL A 275 -7.67 -2.05 -15.69
C VAL A 275 -8.01 -3.20 -14.78
N LEU A 276 -9.20 -3.77 -14.98
CA LEU A 276 -9.74 -4.87 -14.18
C LEU A 276 -9.88 -6.13 -15.03
N GLY A 277 -9.27 -7.24 -14.56
CA GLY A 277 -9.55 -8.59 -15.03
C GLY A 277 -10.36 -9.37 -14.00
N VAL A 278 -11.45 -10.05 -14.43
CA VAL A 278 -12.27 -10.89 -13.55
C VAL A 278 -12.40 -12.27 -14.16
N GLY A 279 -12.16 -13.30 -13.37
CA GLY A 279 -12.20 -14.71 -13.80
C GLY A 279 -12.73 -15.63 -12.70
N GLN A 280 -12.93 -16.89 -13.06
CA GLN A 280 -13.28 -17.95 -12.10
C GLN A 280 -12.06 -18.41 -11.28
N ASN A 281 -10.87 -18.09 -11.75
CA ASN A 281 -9.60 -18.40 -11.09
C ASN A 281 -8.56 -17.32 -11.41
N PHE A 282 -7.43 -17.39 -10.71
CA PHE A 282 -6.33 -16.45 -10.84
C PHE A 282 -5.80 -16.31 -12.27
N HIS A 283 -5.60 -17.42 -13.00
CA HIS A 283 -5.00 -17.39 -14.32
C HIS A 283 -5.94 -16.74 -15.37
N GLU A 284 -7.23 -17.01 -15.28
CA GLU A 284 -8.23 -16.37 -16.14
C GLU A 284 -8.32 -14.87 -15.88
N ALA A 285 -8.36 -14.47 -14.62
CA ALA A 285 -8.39 -13.06 -14.25
C ALA A 285 -7.12 -12.33 -14.70
N MET A 286 -5.94 -12.94 -14.54
CA MET A 286 -4.65 -12.41 -14.97
C MET A 286 -4.61 -12.22 -16.50
N TYR A 287 -5.01 -13.23 -17.26
CA TYR A 287 -5.07 -13.16 -18.71
C TYR A 287 -5.95 -12.00 -19.18
N LYS A 288 -7.16 -11.89 -18.63
CA LYS A 288 -8.09 -10.80 -18.95
C LYS A 288 -7.52 -9.42 -18.57
N GLY A 289 -6.89 -9.31 -17.40
CA GLY A 289 -6.27 -8.08 -16.94
C GLY A 289 -5.13 -7.63 -17.86
N PHE A 290 -4.20 -8.50 -18.20
CA PHE A 290 -3.11 -8.18 -19.12
C PHE A 290 -3.62 -7.80 -20.51
N THR A 291 -4.59 -8.55 -21.03
CA THR A 291 -5.20 -8.23 -22.34
C THR A 291 -5.86 -6.85 -22.31
N ALA A 292 -6.59 -6.52 -21.22
CA ALA A 292 -7.20 -5.20 -21.05
C ALA A 292 -6.18 -4.07 -20.88
N ALA A 293 -5.01 -4.36 -20.30
CA ALA A 293 -3.88 -3.42 -20.21
C ALA A 293 -3.14 -3.22 -21.54
N GLY A 294 -3.53 -3.92 -22.61
CA GLY A 294 -2.91 -3.82 -23.92
C GLY A 294 -1.71 -4.78 -24.14
N THR A 295 -1.44 -5.67 -23.18
CA THR A 295 -0.36 -6.67 -23.33
C THR A 295 -0.72 -7.66 -24.43
N THR A 296 0.15 -7.77 -25.41
CA THR A 296 0.00 -8.76 -26.48
C THR A 296 0.47 -10.12 -26.02
N ILE A 297 -0.43 -11.07 -25.95
CA ILE A 297 -0.09 -12.47 -25.63
C ILE A 297 0.50 -13.14 -26.89
N PRO A 298 1.69 -13.75 -26.81
CA PRO A 298 2.32 -14.43 -27.94
C PRO A 298 1.43 -15.55 -28.49
N LYS A 299 1.36 -15.67 -29.81
CA LYS A 299 0.62 -16.76 -30.47
C LYS A 299 1.42 -18.05 -30.41
N ALA A 300 0.74 -19.21 -30.58
CA ALA A 300 1.40 -20.50 -30.72
C ALA A 300 2.45 -20.46 -31.83
N GLY A 301 3.64 -20.98 -31.59
CA GLY A 301 4.77 -20.93 -32.51
C GLY A 301 5.64 -19.66 -32.44
N SER A 302 5.31 -18.70 -31.56
CA SER A 302 6.18 -17.57 -31.31
C SER A 302 7.40 -17.95 -30.48
N THR A 303 8.49 -17.21 -30.65
CA THR A 303 9.67 -17.30 -29.76
C THR A 303 9.55 -16.32 -28.61
N ILE A 304 9.78 -16.80 -27.40
CA ILE A 304 9.75 -15.98 -26.18
C ILE A 304 11.15 -16.01 -25.55
N LEU A 305 11.71 -14.82 -25.33
CA LEU A 305 12.91 -14.67 -24.50
C LEU A 305 12.50 -14.48 -23.05
N VAL A 306 12.98 -15.35 -22.16
CA VAL A 306 12.70 -15.30 -20.75
C VAL A 306 13.99 -15.16 -19.97
N THR A 307 14.02 -14.23 -19.03
CA THR A 307 15.08 -14.08 -18.04
C THR A 307 14.48 -14.19 -16.65
N VAL A 308 14.97 -15.14 -15.85
CA VAL A 308 14.56 -15.36 -14.46
C VAL A 308 15.79 -15.41 -13.55
N ARG A 309 15.59 -15.08 -12.28
CA ARG A 309 16.66 -15.18 -11.29
C ARG A 309 17.13 -16.64 -11.18
N GLU A 310 18.40 -16.84 -10.81
CA GLU A 310 18.97 -18.18 -10.68
C GLU A 310 18.13 -19.10 -9.79
N MET A 311 17.68 -18.59 -8.65
CA MET A 311 16.85 -19.32 -7.68
C MET A 311 15.46 -19.69 -8.18
N ASP A 312 14.96 -19.05 -9.25
CA ASP A 312 13.61 -19.30 -9.80
C ASP A 312 13.67 -20.25 -11.01
N LYS A 313 14.85 -20.58 -11.55
CA LYS A 313 15.02 -21.36 -12.78
C LYS A 313 14.42 -22.76 -12.66
N GLU A 314 14.65 -23.46 -11.55
CA GLU A 314 14.11 -24.81 -11.34
C GLU A 314 12.58 -24.82 -11.34
N ASN A 315 11.95 -23.81 -10.74
CA ASN A 315 10.48 -23.68 -10.72
C ASN A 315 9.91 -23.25 -12.08
N PHE A 316 10.72 -22.54 -12.87
CA PHE A 316 10.29 -22.06 -14.19
C PHE A 316 10.36 -23.14 -15.29
N LEU A 317 11.35 -24.04 -15.23
CA LEU A 317 11.58 -25.08 -16.24
C LEU A 317 10.33 -25.91 -16.62
N PRO A 318 9.46 -26.32 -15.68
CA PRO A 318 8.24 -27.07 -16.03
C PRO A 318 7.18 -26.20 -16.76
N ILE A 319 7.31 -24.87 -16.71
CA ILE A 319 6.37 -23.91 -17.32
C ILE A 319 6.83 -23.55 -18.74
N ALA A 320 8.15 -23.57 -18.97
CA ALA A 320 8.76 -23.24 -20.27
C ALA A 320 8.57 -24.35 -21.30
#